data_0301014f859aad17793a0ac2d551753d
#
_entry.id   0301014f859aad17793a0ac2d551753d
#
_cell.length_a   1.000
_cell.length_b   1.000
_cell.length_c   1.000
_cell.angle_alpha   90.00
_cell.angle_beta   90.00
_cell.angle_gamma   90.00
#
_symmetry.space_group_name_H-M   'P 1'
#
loop_
_entity.id
_entity.type
_entity.pdbx_description
1 polymer ?
#
loop_
_entity_poly.entity_id
_entity_poly.type
_entity_poly.pdbx_seq_one_letter_code
_entity_poly.pdbx_strand_id
1 'polypeptide(L)'
;MAKTLFHSSERSNFILNLKPERLRQLSCRVCMLSMILLGGSMLLTELTQDVYGGLSDAISNGGAGGMLAYLVLLLRSVSSMFAVGGVLALIFAFIALIKKQFDPKRAVLPAALLCGILILGYISALLSFDTTAALIGMEGRGQGVLALLFYGAFFVICSQLHRREAEKLAVWITGYGLVQCGFALLQILPIGLPSSYDHMFPQLLVDVYLPSGLAGNPASFAMLLTMLGTVAVCMALHSKEKKPRLYYTLSAAVFLFFLVHTQCLTGLVGAGAMLLTGLVLPLRKGAYKPVKPLAVIALCGALGFGLTALSPLLNGSKYLSSGEDTPLSAGYHLYDGSIVFLDGSYRNDVCGQYSRQDAQGKFDLEQPLSIYPYMWKQAVETIRKYPLLGTGADNYIYAQLRTSYTIVQNANIVDNPYNDYLYQAAARGIPALVLYLALAAVALCRGAKAYRRGKAPVRLAVLLGAGGYLLTAVCGISSISVTPLFWMLLGLCCGGAPEEEPASAAKP
;
A
#
# COMPACT_ATOMS: atom_id res chain seq x y z
N MET A 1 -17.52 -42.69 32.29
CA MET A 1 -17.94 -42.11 30.97
C MET A 1 -17.21 -40.85 30.53
N ALA A 2 -16.37 -40.21 31.34
CA ALA A 2 -15.63 -38.98 30.93
C ALA A 2 -14.22 -39.23 30.35
N LYS A 3 -13.68 -40.45 30.39
CA LYS A 3 -12.34 -40.77 29.85
C LYS A 3 -12.32 -41.20 28.38
N THR A 4 -13.47 -41.43 27.75
CA THR A 4 -13.56 -41.89 26.35
C THR A 4 -13.76 -40.78 25.34
N LEU A 5 -14.00 -39.54 25.77
CA LEU A 5 -14.16 -38.39 24.87
C LEU A 5 -12.83 -37.73 24.43
N PHE A 6 -11.69 -38.11 25.04
CA PHE A 6 -10.36 -37.58 24.70
C PHE A 6 -9.43 -38.56 23.98
N HIS A 7 -9.93 -39.76 23.66
CA HIS A 7 -9.24 -40.66 22.72
C HIS A 7 -9.73 -40.46 21.28
N SER A 8 -9.75 -39.23 20.84
CA SER A 8 -9.82 -38.94 19.41
C SER A 8 -8.44 -39.18 18.82
N SER A 9 -8.42 -40.19 17.99
CA SER A 9 -7.36 -40.72 17.16
C SER A 9 -6.23 -39.73 16.88
N GLU A 10 -4.97 -40.18 16.87
CA GLU A 10 -3.75 -39.51 16.46
C GLU A 10 -3.83 -38.84 15.04
N ARG A 11 -4.92 -39.03 14.31
CA ARG A 11 -5.21 -38.42 13.01
C ARG A 11 -5.77 -37.01 13.10
N SER A 12 -6.20 -36.49 14.26
CA SER A 12 -7.01 -35.26 14.34
C SER A 12 -6.22 -33.96 14.63
N ASN A 13 -4.93 -34.04 14.93
CA ASN A 13 -4.16 -32.83 15.26
C ASN A 13 -3.26 -32.36 14.12
N PHE A 14 -3.87 -31.96 12.99
CA PHE A 14 -3.15 -31.32 11.86
C PHE A 14 -2.19 -30.23 12.34
N ILE A 15 -2.65 -29.39 13.29
CA ILE A 15 -1.85 -28.29 13.83
C ILE A 15 -0.62 -28.83 14.60
N LEU A 16 -0.80 -29.86 15.45
CA LEU A 16 0.31 -30.40 16.22
C LEU A 16 1.35 -31.12 15.37
N ASN A 17 0.94 -31.75 14.29
CA ASN A 17 1.80 -32.49 13.37
C ASN A 17 2.44 -31.61 12.26
N LEU A 18 2.09 -30.32 12.20
CA LEU A 18 2.59 -29.42 11.17
C LEU A 18 4.07 -29.13 11.39
N LYS A 19 4.93 -29.56 10.45
CA LYS A 19 6.37 -29.29 10.49
C LYS A 19 6.65 -27.78 10.32
N PRO A 20 7.70 -27.22 10.97
CA PRO A 20 8.06 -25.80 10.86
C PRO A 20 8.23 -25.31 9.41
N GLU A 21 8.88 -26.09 8.56
CA GLU A 21 9.07 -25.75 7.15
C GLU A 21 7.74 -25.63 6.39
N ARG A 22 6.80 -26.55 6.65
CA ARG A 22 5.49 -26.54 6.02
C ARG A 22 4.66 -25.35 6.48
N LEU A 23 4.78 -24.98 7.77
CA LEU A 23 4.14 -23.78 8.31
C LEU A 23 4.65 -22.51 7.60
N ARG A 24 5.97 -22.36 7.42
CA ARG A 24 6.56 -21.23 6.67
C ARG A 24 6.08 -21.19 5.23
N GLN A 25 6.06 -22.34 4.53
CA GLN A 25 5.56 -22.40 3.15
C GLN A 25 4.08 -22.02 3.06
N LEU A 26 3.25 -22.47 4.00
CA LEU A 26 1.84 -22.11 4.05
C LEU A 26 1.66 -20.61 4.39
N SER A 27 2.41 -20.07 5.34
CA SER A 27 2.42 -18.63 5.64
C SER A 27 2.77 -17.79 4.42
N CYS A 28 3.78 -18.20 3.64
CA CYS A 28 4.13 -17.55 2.38
C CYS A 28 2.97 -17.61 1.37
N ARG A 29 2.30 -18.76 1.24
CA ARG A 29 1.11 -18.92 0.38
C ARG A 29 -0.06 -18.07 0.84
N VAL A 30 -0.26 -17.90 2.14
CA VAL A 30 -1.29 -17.00 2.70
C VAL A 30 -1.01 -15.56 2.28
N CYS A 31 0.23 -15.10 2.37
CA CYS A 31 0.59 -13.77 1.88
C CYS A 31 0.29 -13.60 0.38
N MET A 32 0.66 -14.59 -0.43
CA MET A 32 0.38 -14.57 -1.88
C MET A 32 -1.12 -14.58 -2.16
N LEU A 33 -1.87 -15.45 -1.49
CA LEU A 33 -3.33 -15.53 -1.64
C LEU A 33 -4.02 -14.24 -1.23
N SER A 34 -3.59 -13.62 -0.12
CA SER A 34 -4.14 -12.34 0.33
C SER A 34 -3.94 -11.24 -0.70
N MET A 35 -2.80 -11.22 -1.38
CA MET A 35 -2.54 -10.28 -2.47
C MET A 35 -3.41 -10.55 -3.70
N ILE A 36 -3.63 -11.83 -4.03
CA ILE A 36 -4.54 -12.21 -5.14
C ILE A 36 -5.97 -11.81 -4.82
N LEU A 37 -6.44 -12.07 -3.60
CA LEU A 37 -7.79 -11.68 -3.16
C LEU A 37 -7.95 -10.15 -3.21
N LEU A 38 -6.97 -9.43 -2.70
CA LEU A 38 -6.97 -7.97 -2.69
C LEU A 38 -6.94 -7.39 -4.10
N GLY A 39 -6.01 -7.79 -4.95
CA GLY A 39 -5.92 -7.34 -6.34
C GLY A 39 -7.12 -7.78 -7.18
N GLY A 40 -7.64 -8.97 -6.94
CA GLY A 40 -8.82 -9.49 -7.64
C GLY A 40 -10.09 -8.72 -7.26
N SER A 41 -10.27 -8.35 -5.99
CA SER A 41 -11.41 -7.54 -5.57
C SER A 41 -11.34 -6.13 -6.14
N MET A 42 -10.16 -5.52 -6.15
CA MET A 42 -9.95 -4.21 -6.77
C MET A 42 -10.29 -4.24 -8.27
N LEU A 43 -9.77 -5.24 -8.98
CA LEU A 43 -10.09 -5.43 -10.40
C LEU A 43 -11.58 -5.64 -10.63
N LEU A 44 -12.23 -6.47 -9.78
CA LEU A 44 -13.67 -6.71 -9.90
C LEU A 44 -14.49 -5.45 -9.59
N THR A 45 -14.03 -4.62 -8.66
CA THR A 45 -14.65 -3.32 -8.36
C THR A 45 -14.67 -2.44 -9.61
N GLU A 46 -13.53 -2.29 -10.27
CA GLU A 46 -13.40 -1.50 -11.49
C GLU A 46 -14.28 -2.08 -12.64
N LEU A 47 -14.21 -3.38 -12.87
CA LEU A 47 -14.97 -4.03 -13.94
C LEU A 47 -16.50 -4.04 -13.74
N THR A 48 -16.97 -3.88 -12.49
CA THR A 48 -18.41 -3.94 -12.16
C THR A 48 -18.99 -2.60 -11.75
N GLN A 49 -18.27 -1.52 -11.94
CA GLN A 49 -18.71 -0.20 -11.53
C GLN A 49 -20.00 0.22 -12.22
N ASP A 50 -20.08 0.02 -13.53
CA ASP A 50 -21.24 0.40 -14.35
C ASP A 50 -22.50 -0.43 -14.06
N VAL A 51 -22.32 -1.67 -13.59
CA VAL A 51 -23.44 -2.58 -13.28
C VAL A 51 -23.83 -2.60 -11.81
N TYR A 52 -23.23 -1.71 -10.99
CA TYR A 52 -23.45 -1.72 -9.55
C TYR A 52 -24.91 -1.50 -9.16
N GLY A 53 -25.60 -0.56 -9.79
CA GLY A 53 -27.02 -0.33 -9.58
C GLY A 53 -27.87 -1.58 -9.88
N GLY A 54 -27.63 -2.22 -11.02
CA GLY A 54 -28.33 -3.45 -11.41
C GLY A 54 -28.06 -4.64 -10.47
N LEU A 55 -26.87 -4.72 -9.85
CA LEU A 55 -26.58 -5.75 -8.84
C LEU A 55 -27.39 -5.51 -7.55
N SER A 56 -27.52 -4.28 -7.12
CA SER A 56 -28.36 -3.90 -5.96
C SER A 56 -29.82 -4.25 -6.19
N ASP A 57 -30.35 -3.93 -7.37
CA ASP A 57 -31.74 -4.27 -7.77
C ASP A 57 -31.95 -5.78 -7.85
N ALA A 58 -30.98 -6.53 -8.39
CA ALA A 58 -31.04 -7.99 -8.44
C ALA A 58 -31.10 -8.63 -7.04
N ILE A 59 -30.37 -8.09 -6.06
CA ILE A 59 -30.42 -8.54 -4.66
C ILE A 59 -31.81 -8.28 -4.07
N SER A 60 -32.37 -7.09 -4.30
CA SER A 60 -33.70 -6.70 -3.80
C SER A 60 -34.81 -7.60 -4.36
N ASN A 61 -34.66 -8.05 -5.60
CA ASN A 61 -35.60 -8.95 -6.26
C ASN A 61 -35.48 -10.43 -5.79
N GLY A 62 -34.38 -10.78 -5.13
CA GLY A 62 -34.16 -12.12 -4.56
C GLY A 62 -33.92 -13.21 -5.59
N GLY A 63 -34.10 -14.47 -5.16
CA GLY A 63 -33.88 -15.66 -6.01
C GLY A 63 -32.41 -15.95 -6.29
N ALA A 64 -32.15 -16.82 -7.27
CA ALA A 64 -30.79 -17.22 -7.66
C ALA A 64 -29.96 -16.04 -8.20
N GLY A 65 -30.60 -15.14 -8.95
CA GLY A 65 -29.97 -13.92 -9.45
C GLY A 65 -29.50 -12.98 -8.32
N GLY A 66 -30.33 -12.81 -7.30
CA GLY A 66 -29.99 -12.01 -6.10
C GLY A 66 -28.83 -12.62 -5.32
N MET A 67 -28.79 -13.96 -5.17
CA MET A 67 -27.67 -14.63 -4.50
C MET A 67 -26.35 -14.46 -5.27
N LEU A 68 -26.39 -14.58 -6.61
CA LEU A 68 -25.22 -14.35 -7.45
C LEU A 68 -24.75 -12.88 -7.36
N ALA A 69 -25.67 -11.92 -7.43
CA ALA A 69 -25.36 -10.51 -7.30
C ALA A 69 -24.74 -10.19 -5.94
N TYR A 70 -25.26 -10.77 -4.84
CA TYR A 70 -24.69 -10.64 -3.51
C TYR A 70 -23.27 -11.19 -3.44
N LEU A 71 -23.02 -12.37 -4.05
CA LEU A 71 -21.68 -12.95 -4.12
C LEU A 71 -20.71 -12.02 -4.88
N VAL A 72 -21.14 -11.45 -6.01
CA VAL A 72 -20.33 -10.49 -6.77
C VAL A 72 -20.03 -9.26 -5.92
N LEU A 73 -21.00 -8.70 -5.20
CA LEU A 73 -20.78 -7.56 -4.30
C LEU A 73 -19.82 -7.88 -3.16
N LEU A 74 -19.91 -9.08 -2.60
CA LEU A 74 -18.97 -9.53 -1.56
C LEU A 74 -17.53 -9.65 -2.11
N LEU A 75 -17.38 -10.24 -3.29
CA LEU A 75 -16.08 -10.45 -3.92
C LEU A 75 -15.43 -9.14 -4.41
N ARG A 76 -16.24 -8.16 -4.85
CA ARG A 76 -15.74 -6.84 -5.23
C ARG A 76 -15.35 -5.98 -4.03
N SER A 77 -15.88 -6.23 -2.84
CA SER A 77 -15.54 -5.48 -1.64
C SER A 77 -14.08 -5.70 -1.25
N VAL A 78 -13.28 -4.67 -1.49
CA VAL A 78 -11.83 -4.66 -1.16
C VAL A 78 -11.62 -4.91 0.33
N SER A 79 -12.42 -4.28 1.17
CA SER A 79 -12.39 -4.46 2.64
C SER A 79 -12.73 -5.89 3.04
N SER A 80 -13.72 -6.53 2.40
CA SER A 80 -14.10 -7.92 2.68
C SER A 80 -13.00 -8.90 2.27
N MET A 81 -12.42 -8.74 1.09
CA MET A 81 -11.35 -9.63 0.62
C MET A 81 -10.05 -9.42 1.40
N PHE A 82 -9.76 -8.19 1.81
CA PHE A 82 -8.68 -7.89 2.74
C PHE A 82 -8.92 -8.56 4.11
N ALA A 83 -10.15 -8.54 4.63
CA ALA A 83 -10.50 -9.20 5.89
C ALA A 83 -10.32 -10.72 5.80
N VAL A 84 -10.71 -11.37 4.69
CA VAL A 84 -10.46 -12.80 4.48
C VAL A 84 -8.96 -13.11 4.53
N GLY A 85 -8.14 -12.36 3.81
CA GLY A 85 -6.67 -12.51 3.85
C GLY A 85 -6.10 -12.26 5.24
N GLY A 86 -6.60 -11.24 5.93
CA GLY A 86 -6.20 -10.87 7.29
C GLY A 86 -6.54 -11.93 8.34
N VAL A 87 -7.74 -12.50 8.26
CA VAL A 87 -8.15 -13.63 9.15
C VAL A 87 -7.28 -14.84 8.92
N LEU A 88 -6.99 -15.20 7.66
CA LEU A 88 -6.05 -16.29 7.36
C LEU A 88 -4.67 -15.99 7.96
N ALA A 89 -4.17 -14.76 7.82
CA ALA A 89 -2.89 -14.36 8.40
C ALA A 89 -2.91 -14.46 9.94
N LEU A 90 -4.01 -14.06 10.60
CA LEU A 90 -4.18 -14.20 12.06
C LEU A 90 -4.14 -15.66 12.51
N ILE A 91 -4.85 -16.56 11.81
CA ILE A 91 -4.85 -17.98 12.11
C ILE A 91 -3.42 -18.54 12.04
N PHE A 92 -2.69 -18.21 10.95
CA PHE A 92 -1.32 -18.69 10.78
C PHE A 92 -0.33 -18.03 11.76
N ALA A 93 -0.53 -16.75 12.13
CA ALA A 93 0.23 -16.09 13.18
C ALA A 93 0.02 -16.78 14.54
N PHE A 94 -1.22 -17.11 14.87
CA PHE A 94 -1.55 -17.84 16.10
C PHE A 94 -0.93 -19.25 16.13
N ILE A 95 -1.01 -20.00 15.03
CA ILE A 95 -0.34 -21.31 14.89
C ILE A 95 1.16 -21.17 15.09
N ALA A 96 1.79 -20.14 14.52
CA ALA A 96 3.22 -19.89 14.65
C ALA A 96 3.63 -19.57 16.10
N LEU A 97 2.79 -18.84 16.83
CA LEU A 97 2.98 -18.58 18.27
C LEU A 97 2.87 -19.84 19.10
N ILE A 98 1.85 -20.67 18.90
CA ILE A 98 1.69 -21.98 19.60
C ILE A 98 2.88 -22.89 19.33
N LYS A 99 3.35 -22.93 18.08
CA LYS A 99 4.51 -23.73 17.67
C LYS A 99 5.85 -23.17 18.12
N LYS A 100 5.87 -22.04 18.85
CA LYS A 100 7.08 -21.38 19.34
C LYS A 100 8.13 -21.19 18.25
N GLN A 101 7.67 -20.78 17.04
CA GLN A 101 8.55 -20.58 15.88
C GLN A 101 9.48 -19.35 16.01
N PHE A 102 9.32 -18.59 17.07
CA PHE A 102 10.07 -17.37 17.32
C PHE A 102 11.09 -17.56 18.43
N ASP A 103 12.30 -17.04 18.25
CA ASP A 103 13.26 -16.86 19.33
C ASP A 103 12.66 -15.85 20.35
N PRO A 104 12.35 -16.26 21.59
CA PRO A 104 11.71 -15.37 22.56
C PRO A 104 12.49 -14.07 22.77
N LYS A 105 13.83 -14.16 22.86
CA LYS A 105 14.69 -12.99 23.08
C LYS A 105 14.61 -11.96 21.94
N ARG A 106 14.36 -12.45 20.73
CA ARG A 106 14.21 -11.57 19.55
C ARG A 106 12.78 -11.11 19.33
N ALA A 107 11.79 -11.90 19.73
CA ALA A 107 10.40 -11.60 19.49
C ALA A 107 9.81 -10.57 20.46
N VAL A 108 10.29 -10.51 21.73
CA VAL A 108 9.70 -9.68 22.79
C VAL A 108 9.58 -8.21 22.40
N LEU A 109 10.65 -7.57 21.92
CA LEU A 109 10.62 -6.13 21.63
C LEU A 109 9.66 -5.79 20.46
N PRO A 110 9.71 -6.44 19.28
CA PRO A 110 8.72 -6.16 18.23
C PRO A 110 7.29 -6.48 18.64
N ALA A 111 7.08 -7.56 19.40
CA ALA A 111 5.75 -7.92 19.90
C ALA A 111 5.21 -6.87 20.87
N ALA A 112 6.03 -6.38 21.81
CA ALA A 112 5.64 -5.33 22.75
C ALA A 112 5.29 -4.03 22.02
N LEU A 113 6.10 -3.61 21.04
CA LEU A 113 5.82 -2.44 20.22
C LEU A 113 4.52 -2.59 19.43
N LEU A 114 4.32 -3.74 18.78
CA LEU A 114 3.10 -4.03 18.03
C LEU A 114 1.86 -4.04 18.94
N CYS A 115 1.94 -4.72 20.08
CA CYS A 115 0.86 -4.72 21.07
C CYS A 115 0.56 -3.30 21.59
N GLY A 116 1.58 -2.50 21.85
CA GLY A 116 1.40 -1.09 22.24
C GLY A 116 0.66 -0.28 21.20
N ILE A 117 1.02 -0.42 19.91
CA ILE A 117 0.32 0.25 18.80
C ILE A 117 -1.14 -0.18 18.73
N LEU A 118 -1.41 -1.49 18.86
CA LEU A 118 -2.77 -2.05 18.83
C LEU A 118 -3.62 -1.55 20.00
N ILE A 119 -3.07 -1.55 21.20
CA ILE A 119 -3.75 -1.08 22.42
C ILE A 119 -4.09 0.41 22.29
N LEU A 120 -3.11 1.24 21.91
CA LEU A 120 -3.35 2.68 21.73
C LEU A 120 -4.35 2.94 20.60
N GLY A 121 -4.25 2.21 19.49
CA GLY A 121 -5.21 2.30 18.38
C GLY A 121 -6.62 1.92 18.82
N TYR A 122 -6.78 0.88 19.63
CA TYR A 122 -8.08 0.46 20.17
C TYR A 122 -8.67 1.49 21.13
N ILE A 123 -7.86 2.01 22.07
CA ILE A 123 -8.30 3.06 22.99
C ILE A 123 -8.69 4.32 22.22
N SER A 124 -7.89 4.72 21.24
CA SER A 124 -8.19 5.83 20.33
C SER A 124 -9.53 5.64 19.63
N ALA A 125 -9.81 4.43 19.13
CA ALA A 125 -11.07 4.13 18.45
C ALA A 125 -12.29 4.23 19.37
N LEU A 126 -12.18 3.77 20.61
CA LEU A 126 -13.27 3.87 21.59
C LEU A 126 -13.61 5.32 21.97
N LEU A 127 -12.64 6.23 21.85
CA LEU A 127 -12.79 7.66 22.18
C LEU A 127 -12.98 8.52 20.93
N SER A 128 -13.12 7.92 19.75
CA SER A 128 -13.25 8.60 18.48
C SER A 128 -14.64 9.21 18.26
N PHE A 129 -14.77 10.08 17.26
CA PHE A 129 -16.06 10.68 16.87
C PHE A 129 -17.02 9.66 16.27
N ASP A 130 -16.50 8.75 15.46
CA ASP A 130 -17.21 7.59 14.91
C ASP A 130 -16.41 6.33 15.24
N THR A 131 -16.88 5.61 16.24
CA THR A 131 -16.26 4.37 16.72
C THR A 131 -16.30 3.27 15.66
N THR A 132 -17.35 3.22 14.84
CA THR A 132 -17.49 2.20 13.80
C THR A 132 -16.44 2.41 12.72
N ALA A 133 -16.31 3.62 12.20
CA ALA A 133 -15.26 3.97 11.24
C ALA A 133 -13.86 3.75 11.83
N ALA A 134 -13.63 4.08 13.10
CA ALA A 134 -12.34 3.86 13.75
C ALA A 134 -11.99 2.39 13.96
N LEU A 135 -12.98 1.52 14.19
CA LEU A 135 -12.75 0.08 14.38
C LEU A 135 -12.59 -0.67 13.07
N ILE A 136 -13.52 -0.45 12.12
CA ILE A 136 -13.59 -1.21 10.86
C ILE A 136 -12.79 -0.52 9.75
N GLY A 137 -12.80 0.81 9.71
CA GLY A 137 -12.27 1.65 8.66
C GLY A 137 -13.38 2.19 7.75
N MET A 138 -13.13 3.32 7.11
CA MET A 138 -14.00 3.85 6.06
C MET A 138 -13.86 3.05 4.77
N GLU A 139 -14.92 3.00 3.97
CA GLU A 139 -14.92 2.34 2.67
C GLU A 139 -13.81 2.91 1.76
N GLY A 140 -13.15 2.03 1.00
CA GLY A 140 -12.04 2.38 0.11
C GLY A 140 -10.68 2.57 0.82
N ARG A 141 -10.65 3.07 2.05
CA ARG A 141 -9.41 3.35 2.80
C ARG A 141 -9.06 2.28 3.83
N GLY A 142 -10.02 1.91 4.65
CA GLY A 142 -9.97 0.78 5.56
C GLY A 142 -8.83 0.80 6.58
N GLN A 143 -8.50 1.97 7.17
CA GLN A 143 -7.38 2.11 8.12
C GLN A 143 -7.76 1.90 9.60
N GLY A 144 -8.92 1.28 9.86
CA GLY A 144 -9.40 0.99 11.21
C GLY A 144 -8.48 0.08 12.03
N VAL A 145 -8.85 -0.15 13.30
CA VAL A 145 -8.11 -1.03 14.22
C VAL A 145 -8.05 -2.47 13.69
N LEU A 146 -9.12 -2.94 13.02
CA LEU A 146 -9.15 -4.26 12.41
C LEU A 146 -8.08 -4.42 11.34
N ALA A 147 -7.89 -3.41 10.49
CA ALA A 147 -6.82 -3.42 9.51
C ALA A 147 -5.44 -3.45 10.17
N LEU A 148 -5.24 -2.67 11.23
CA LEU A 148 -3.99 -2.67 11.99
C LEU A 148 -3.68 -4.05 12.60
N LEU A 149 -4.70 -4.77 13.09
CA LEU A 149 -4.57 -6.14 13.57
C LEU A 149 -4.12 -7.09 12.45
N PHE A 150 -4.71 -6.97 11.26
CA PHE A 150 -4.32 -7.77 10.10
C PHE A 150 -2.89 -7.43 9.61
N TYR A 151 -2.51 -6.17 9.63
CA TYR A 151 -1.13 -5.75 9.35
C TYR A 151 -0.15 -6.41 10.32
N GLY A 152 -0.48 -6.41 11.62
CA GLY A 152 0.30 -7.10 12.64
C GLY A 152 0.42 -8.60 12.37
N ALA A 153 -0.66 -9.24 11.91
CA ALA A 153 -0.64 -10.65 11.54
C ALA A 153 0.29 -10.93 10.34
N PHE A 154 0.24 -10.10 9.28
CA PHE A 154 1.16 -10.19 8.15
C PHE A 154 2.62 -9.97 8.58
N PHE A 155 2.88 -9.01 9.47
CA PHE A 155 4.20 -8.82 10.05
C PHE A 155 4.69 -10.08 10.77
N VAL A 156 3.85 -10.69 11.62
CA VAL A 156 4.19 -11.89 12.40
C VAL A 156 4.48 -13.07 11.48
N ILE A 157 3.59 -13.40 10.53
CA ILE A 157 3.82 -14.55 9.63
C ILE A 157 5.01 -14.36 8.70
N CYS A 158 5.30 -13.12 8.27
CA CYS A 158 6.47 -12.84 7.45
C CYS A 158 7.78 -12.85 8.24
N SER A 159 7.74 -12.54 9.55
CA SER A 159 8.94 -12.55 10.39
C SER A 159 9.54 -13.96 10.61
N GLN A 160 8.78 -15.03 10.37
CA GLN A 160 9.25 -16.41 10.43
C GLN A 160 9.79 -16.96 9.10
N LEU A 161 9.61 -16.23 7.99
CA LEU A 161 10.02 -16.70 6.67
C LEU A 161 11.54 -16.70 6.52
N HIS A 162 12.05 -17.76 5.89
CA HIS A 162 13.46 -17.90 5.54
C HIS A 162 13.76 -17.34 4.14
N ARG A 163 15.01 -17.40 3.73
CA ARG A 163 15.49 -16.88 2.45
C ARG A 163 14.69 -17.40 1.25
N ARG A 164 14.44 -18.71 1.19
CA ARG A 164 13.70 -19.33 0.05
C ARG A 164 12.28 -18.78 -0.11
N GLU A 165 11.57 -18.64 1.01
CA GLU A 165 10.21 -18.08 1.02
C GLU A 165 10.25 -16.58 0.68
N ALA A 166 11.23 -15.84 1.19
CA ALA A 166 11.42 -14.43 0.87
C ALA A 166 11.73 -14.21 -0.62
N GLU A 167 12.55 -15.05 -1.24
CA GLU A 167 12.83 -15.01 -2.69
C GLU A 167 11.57 -15.29 -3.52
N LYS A 168 10.76 -16.28 -3.12
CA LYS A 168 9.47 -16.57 -3.76
C LYS A 168 8.52 -15.38 -3.63
N LEU A 169 8.40 -14.82 -2.42
CA LEU A 169 7.52 -13.69 -2.18
C LEU A 169 7.99 -12.47 -2.99
N ALA A 170 9.30 -12.22 -3.11
CA ALA A 170 9.84 -11.14 -3.94
C ALA A 170 9.44 -11.26 -5.42
N VAL A 171 9.46 -12.48 -5.98
CA VAL A 171 8.97 -12.72 -7.35
C VAL A 171 7.46 -12.41 -7.45
N TRP A 172 6.69 -12.91 -6.50
CA TRP A 172 5.23 -12.73 -6.50
C TRP A 172 4.79 -11.27 -6.35
N ILE A 173 5.38 -10.53 -5.40
CA ILE A 173 5.05 -9.11 -5.22
C ILE A 173 5.45 -8.28 -6.44
N THR A 174 6.58 -8.60 -7.07
CA THR A 174 6.97 -7.95 -8.33
C THR A 174 5.96 -8.26 -9.45
N GLY A 175 5.50 -9.51 -9.57
CA GLY A 175 4.45 -9.91 -10.51
C GLY A 175 3.13 -9.19 -10.23
N TYR A 176 2.75 -9.06 -8.97
CA TYR A 176 1.58 -8.28 -8.55
C TYR A 176 1.68 -6.82 -9.03
N GLY A 177 2.85 -6.18 -8.85
CA GLY A 177 3.09 -4.83 -9.35
C GLY A 177 2.98 -4.71 -10.87
N LEU A 178 3.42 -5.74 -11.63
CA LEU A 178 3.26 -5.76 -13.09
C LEU A 178 1.79 -5.85 -13.50
N VAL A 179 0.96 -6.61 -12.79
CA VAL A 179 -0.50 -6.64 -13.02
C VAL A 179 -1.12 -5.26 -12.76
N GLN A 180 -0.72 -4.60 -11.67
CA GLN A 180 -1.13 -3.22 -11.38
C GLN A 180 -0.75 -2.25 -12.49
N CYS A 181 0.47 -2.36 -13.02
CA CYS A 181 0.95 -1.56 -14.14
C CYS A 181 0.21 -1.90 -15.46
N GLY A 182 -0.13 -3.16 -15.67
CA GLY A 182 -0.95 -3.57 -16.82
C GLY A 182 -2.31 -2.88 -16.80
N PHE A 183 -2.96 -2.80 -15.65
CA PHE A 183 -4.21 -2.06 -15.48
C PHE A 183 -3.99 -0.55 -15.64
N ALA A 184 -2.94 0.01 -15.02
CA ALA A 184 -2.58 1.40 -15.18
C ALA A 184 -2.30 1.80 -16.65
N LEU A 185 -1.76 0.88 -17.45
CA LEU A 185 -1.58 1.10 -18.88
C LEU A 185 -2.93 1.27 -19.59
N LEU A 186 -3.93 0.45 -19.25
CA LEU A 186 -5.27 0.58 -19.81
C LEU A 186 -5.94 1.91 -19.41
N GLN A 187 -5.62 2.45 -18.23
CA GLN A 187 -6.10 3.77 -17.79
C GLN A 187 -5.51 4.93 -18.61
N ILE A 188 -4.28 4.79 -19.11
CA ILE A 188 -3.61 5.84 -19.90
C ILE A 188 -3.98 5.77 -21.38
N LEU A 189 -4.33 4.59 -21.87
CA LEU A 189 -4.70 4.42 -23.26
C LEU A 189 -6.11 4.99 -23.52
N PRO A 190 -6.34 5.68 -24.65
CA PRO A 190 -7.64 6.26 -24.98
C PRO A 190 -8.66 5.19 -25.42
N ILE A 191 -8.60 3.98 -24.85
CA ILE A 191 -9.43 2.82 -25.20
C ILE A 191 -10.72 2.80 -24.36
N GLY A 192 -10.92 3.79 -23.46
CA GLY A 192 -12.19 3.96 -22.75
C GLY A 192 -12.48 2.88 -21.71
N LEU A 193 -11.43 2.27 -21.12
CA LEU A 193 -11.67 1.60 -19.85
C LEU A 193 -11.87 2.66 -18.79
N PRO A 194 -12.99 2.57 -18.06
CA PRO A 194 -13.28 3.54 -17.04
C PRO A 194 -12.17 3.53 -16.00
N SER A 195 -11.49 4.66 -15.83
CA SER A 195 -10.96 4.95 -14.53
C SER A 195 -12.15 5.13 -13.60
N SER A 196 -12.02 4.80 -12.34
CA SER A 196 -13.05 5.06 -11.32
C SER A 196 -13.51 6.54 -11.29
N TYR A 197 -12.85 7.39 -12.01
CA TYR A 197 -13.08 8.82 -12.16
C TYR A 197 -13.96 9.20 -13.35
N ASP A 198 -14.03 8.36 -14.38
CA ASP A 198 -14.72 8.71 -15.63
C ASP A 198 -16.24 8.57 -15.55
N HIS A 199 -16.73 7.68 -14.68
CA HIS A 199 -18.15 7.32 -14.67
C HIS A 199 -19.00 8.09 -13.67
N MET A 200 -18.44 8.61 -12.58
CA MET A 200 -19.23 9.38 -11.63
C MET A 200 -19.60 10.77 -12.14
N PHE A 201 -18.76 11.41 -12.97
CA PHE A 201 -19.01 12.78 -13.44
C PHE A 201 -18.47 13.06 -14.85
N PRO A 202 -19.19 12.66 -15.90
CA PRO A 202 -18.79 12.94 -17.28
C PRO A 202 -18.73 14.44 -17.63
N GLN A 203 -19.18 15.34 -16.75
CA GLN A 203 -19.20 16.78 -16.98
C GLN A 203 -18.10 17.56 -16.27
N LEU A 204 -17.35 16.92 -15.39
CA LEU A 204 -16.18 17.51 -14.72
C LEU A 204 -14.90 17.01 -15.37
N LEU A 205 -14.80 17.42 -16.57
CA LEU A 205 -13.74 17.12 -17.51
C LEU A 205 -12.42 17.72 -17.10
N VAL A 206 -11.76 17.01 -16.23
CA VAL A 206 -10.32 17.05 -16.24
C VAL A 206 -9.86 15.68 -16.70
N ASP A 207 -9.80 15.52 -17.98
CA ASP A 207 -9.33 14.31 -18.66
C ASP A 207 -7.83 14.07 -18.44
N VAL A 208 -7.33 14.26 -17.23
CA VAL A 208 -6.00 13.81 -16.86
C VAL A 208 -6.12 12.44 -16.27
N TYR A 209 -6.07 11.43 -17.11
CA TYR A 209 -5.97 10.04 -16.71
C TYR A 209 -4.64 9.81 -15.98
N LEU A 210 -4.59 10.12 -14.70
CA LEU A 210 -3.44 9.77 -13.88
C LEU A 210 -3.54 8.29 -13.52
N PRO A 211 -2.52 7.49 -13.85
CA PRO A 211 -2.56 6.07 -13.56
C PRO A 211 -2.55 5.85 -12.05
N SER A 212 -3.58 5.21 -11.56
CA SER A 212 -3.71 4.76 -10.17
C SER A 212 -3.54 3.24 -10.03
N GLY A 213 -3.46 2.53 -11.15
CA GLY A 213 -3.57 1.09 -11.17
C GLY A 213 -4.88 0.64 -10.53
N LEU A 214 -4.82 -0.40 -9.73
CA LEU A 214 -5.94 -0.85 -8.89
C LEU A 214 -5.84 -0.29 -7.46
N ALA A 215 -4.90 0.62 -7.17
CA ALA A 215 -4.72 1.17 -5.83
C ALA A 215 -5.72 2.29 -5.48
N GLY A 216 -6.54 2.72 -6.44
CA GLY A 216 -7.59 3.71 -6.28
C GLY A 216 -7.10 5.16 -6.18
N ASN A 217 -5.79 5.40 -6.03
CA ASN A 217 -5.19 6.73 -5.92
C ASN A 217 -3.76 6.73 -6.45
N PRO A 218 -3.34 7.73 -7.27
CA PRO A 218 -1.99 7.81 -7.82
C PRO A 218 -0.88 7.83 -6.76
N ALA A 219 -1.08 8.49 -5.61
CA ALA A 219 -0.09 8.53 -4.53
C ALA A 219 0.08 7.15 -3.86
N SER A 220 -1.02 6.42 -3.61
CA SER A 220 -0.98 5.04 -3.10
C SER A 220 -0.30 4.11 -4.10
N PHE A 221 -0.63 4.23 -5.38
CA PHE A 221 0.00 3.47 -6.46
C PHE A 221 1.52 3.76 -6.53
N ALA A 222 1.92 5.02 -6.41
CA ALA A 222 3.32 5.40 -6.38
C ALA A 222 4.06 4.81 -5.17
N MET A 223 3.46 4.78 -3.98
CA MET A 223 4.03 4.10 -2.82
C MET A 223 4.24 2.61 -3.07
N LEU A 224 3.24 1.94 -3.66
CA LEU A 224 3.34 0.53 -4.05
C LEU A 224 4.50 0.32 -5.01
N LEU A 225 4.54 1.08 -6.11
CA LEU A 225 5.57 0.95 -7.13
C LEU A 225 6.97 1.26 -6.59
N THR A 226 7.10 2.20 -5.64
CA THR A 226 8.39 2.49 -5.00
C THR A 226 8.91 1.30 -4.21
N MET A 227 8.06 0.65 -3.40
CA MET A 227 8.44 -0.58 -2.69
C MET A 227 8.90 -1.66 -3.66
N LEU A 228 8.10 -1.94 -4.66
CA LEU A 228 8.36 -3.01 -5.62
C LEU A 228 9.53 -2.68 -6.55
N GLY A 229 9.66 -1.43 -6.94
CA GLY A 229 10.72 -0.94 -7.81
C GLY A 229 12.09 -1.00 -7.16
N THR A 230 12.22 -0.58 -5.90
CA THR A 230 13.47 -0.72 -5.16
C THR A 230 13.85 -2.18 -4.93
N VAL A 231 12.86 -3.06 -4.66
CA VAL A 231 13.08 -4.52 -4.63
C VAL A 231 13.58 -5.02 -5.99
N ALA A 232 12.91 -4.64 -7.08
CA ALA A 232 13.25 -5.08 -8.42
C ALA A 232 14.64 -4.59 -8.86
N VAL A 233 14.97 -3.31 -8.63
CA VAL A 233 16.32 -2.76 -8.91
C VAL A 233 17.39 -3.54 -8.15
N CYS A 234 17.20 -3.77 -6.85
CA CYS A 234 18.15 -4.51 -6.04
C CYS A 234 18.34 -5.95 -6.56
N MET A 235 17.27 -6.65 -6.85
CA MET A 235 17.31 -8.03 -7.36
C MET A 235 17.90 -8.09 -8.77
N ALA A 236 17.60 -7.14 -9.65
CA ALA A 236 18.18 -7.04 -10.99
C ALA A 236 19.71 -6.92 -10.94
N LEU A 237 20.22 -6.06 -10.04
CA LEU A 237 21.66 -5.81 -9.89
C LEU A 237 22.44 -6.99 -9.29
N HIS A 238 21.79 -7.82 -8.48
CA HIS A 238 22.43 -8.92 -7.78
C HIS A 238 22.16 -10.29 -8.40
N SER A 239 21.24 -10.40 -9.36
CA SER A 239 20.91 -11.67 -10.03
C SER A 239 22.03 -12.08 -10.97
N LYS A 240 22.62 -13.26 -10.73
CA LYS A 240 23.66 -13.83 -11.59
C LYS A 240 23.10 -14.46 -12.86
N GLU A 241 21.94 -15.10 -12.75
CA GLU A 241 21.25 -15.76 -13.87
C GLU A 241 20.58 -14.76 -14.79
N LYS A 242 20.55 -15.06 -16.10
CA LYS A 242 19.99 -14.17 -17.13
C LYS A 242 18.47 -13.95 -16.97
N LYS A 243 17.72 -15.05 -16.72
CA LYS A 243 16.25 -15.01 -16.64
C LYS A 243 15.73 -14.14 -15.48
N PRO A 244 16.11 -14.37 -14.20
CA PRO A 244 15.69 -13.50 -13.10
C PRO A 244 16.16 -12.06 -13.28
N ARG A 245 17.39 -11.86 -13.76
CA ARG A 245 17.91 -10.52 -14.01
C ARG A 245 17.06 -9.76 -15.02
N LEU A 246 16.69 -10.41 -16.16
CA LEU A 246 15.84 -9.79 -17.17
C LEU A 246 14.47 -9.46 -16.59
N TYR A 247 13.85 -10.40 -15.86
CA TYR A 247 12.57 -10.21 -15.21
C TYR A 247 12.55 -8.96 -14.31
N TYR A 248 13.49 -8.88 -13.38
CA TYR A 248 13.55 -7.75 -12.45
C TYR A 248 13.97 -6.43 -13.13
N THR A 249 14.80 -6.48 -14.17
CA THR A 249 15.18 -5.28 -14.94
C THR A 249 13.97 -4.70 -15.67
N LEU A 250 13.22 -5.54 -16.37
CA LEU A 250 12.01 -5.10 -17.07
C LEU A 250 10.95 -4.61 -16.09
N SER A 251 10.75 -5.32 -14.98
CA SER A 251 9.82 -4.87 -13.93
C SER A 251 10.20 -3.50 -13.37
N ALA A 252 11.49 -3.29 -13.06
CA ALA A 252 11.97 -2.01 -12.56
C ALA A 252 11.79 -0.88 -13.58
N ALA A 253 12.01 -1.16 -14.84
CA ALA A 253 11.80 -0.20 -15.92
C ALA A 253 10.32 0.21 -16.03
N VAL A 254 9.42 -0.76 -16.02
CA VAL A 254 7.97 -0.53 -16.03
C VAL A 254 7.52 0.26 -14.80
N PHE A 255 8.00 -0.08 -13.62
CA PHE A 255 7.65 0.62 -12.39
C PHE A 255 8.13 2.08 -12.41
N LEU A 256 9.35 2.32 -12.88
CA LEU A 256 9.87 3.69 -13.01
C LEU A 256 9.07 4.51 -14.02
N PHE A 257 8.69 3.89 -15.16
CA PHE A 257 7.83 4.54 -16.15
C PHE A 257 6.53 5.03 -15.50
N PHE A 258 5.82 4.15 -14.79
CA PHE A 258 4.56 4.53 -14.16
C PHE A 258 4.74 5.50 -12.98
N LEU A 259 5.82 5.38 -12.19
CA LEU A 259 6.12 6.34 -11.12
C LEU A 259 6.22 7.77 -11.64
N VAL A 260 6.91 7.97 -12.76
CA VAL A 260 6.99 9.29 -13.39
C VAL A 260 5.64 9.72 -13.94
N HIS A 261 4.88 8.78 -14.51
CA HIS A 261 3.59 9.08 -15.14
C HIS A 261 2.45 9.37 -14.13
N THR A 262 2.60 9.00 -12.84
CA THR A 262 1.63 9.36 -11.79
C THR A 262 1.53 10.86 -11.54
N GLN A 263 2.50 11.65 -11.96
CA GLN A 263 2.57 13.11 -11.82
C GLN A 263 2.32 13.65 -10.40
N CYS A 264 2.50 12.84 -9.38
CA CYS A 264 2.35 13.24 -7.99
C CYS A 264 3.70 13.32 -7.28
N LEU A 265 3.79 14.09 -6.19
CA LEU A 265 5.02 14.22 -5.41
C LEU A 265 5.54 12.85 -4.93
N THR A 266 4.64 11.97 -4.52
CA THR A 266 4.97 10.60 -4.10
C THR A 266 5.67 9.82 -5.22
N GLY A 267 5.20 9.96 -6.46
CA GLY A 267 5.80 9.34 -7.64
C GLY A 267 7.20 9.87 -7.93
N LEU A 268 7.40 11.19 -7.83
CA LEU A 268 8.71 11.80 -8.02
C LEU A 268 9.72 11.36 -6.94
N VAL A 269 9.30 11.35 -5.68
CA VAL A 269 10.12 10.85 -4.55
C VAL A 269 10.44 9.36 -4.75
N GLY A 270 9.45 8.57 -5.18
CA GLY A 270 9.63 7.15 -5.47
C GLY A 270 10.60 6.88 -6.62
N ALA A 271 10.47 7.62 -7.72
CA ALA A 271 11.39 7.55 -8.85
C ALA A 271 12.82 7.91 -8.42
N GLY A 272 12.97 8.98 -7.63
CA GLY A 272 14.25 9.35 -7.02
C GLY A 272 14.84 8.24 -6.14
N ALA A 273 14.03 7.58 -5.32
CA ALA A 273 14.46 6.45 -4.47
C ALA A 273 14.94 5.25 -5.30
N MET A 274 14.23 4.91 -6.39
CA MET A 274 14.64 3.84 -7.31
C MET A 274 15.96 4.17 -8.01
N LEU A 275 16.08 5.37 -8.55
CA LEU A 275 17.30 5.83 -9.23
C LEU A 275 18.49 5.88 -8.26
N LEU A 276 18.30 6.41 -7.06
CA LEU A 276 19.33 6.43 -6.02
C LEU A 276 19.78 5.01 -5.63
N THR A 277 18.82 4.09 -5.49
CA THR A 277 19.11 2.67 -5.24
C THR A 277 19.96 2.10 -6.37
N GLY A 278 19.59 2.35 -7.62
CA GLY A 278 20.34 1.91 -8.80
C GLY A 278 21.74 2.53 -8.92
N LEU A 279 21.92 3.75 -8.46
CA LEU A 279 23.20 4.46 -8.48
C LEU A 279 24.14 4.00 -7.35
N VAL A 280 23.63 3.86 -6.12
CA VAL A 280 24.46 3.58 -4.92
C VAL A 280 24.87 2.13 -4.82
N LEU A 281 24.00 1.18 -5.18
CA LEU A 281 24.31 -0.24 -5.04
C LEU A 281 25.52 -0.71 -5.85
N PRO A 282 25.74 -0.27 -7.10
CA PRO A 282 26.92 -0.66 -7.89
C PRO A 282 28.25 -0.15 -7.34
N LEU A 283 28.22 0.93 -6.54
CA LEU A 283 29.43 1.47 -5.92
C LEU A 283 29.98 0.56 -4.81
N ARG A 284 29.20 -0.42 -4.34
CA ARG A 284 29.65 -1.40 -3.36
C ARG A 284 30.49 -2.47 -4.03
N LYS A 285 31.65 -2.79 -3.43
CA LYS A 285 32.53 -3.88 -3.89
C LYS A 285 31.74 -5.20 -4.03
N GLY A 286 31.78 -5.81 -5.20
CA GLY A 286 31.12 -7.09 -5.50
C GLY A 286 29.77 -6.97 -6.23
N ALA A 287 29.27 -5.78 -6.52
CA ALA A 287 28.13 -5.62 -7.41
C ALA A 287 28.55 -5.87 -8.88
N TYR A 288 27.70 -6.57 -9.63
CA TYR A 288 27.87 -6.75 -11.06
C TYR A 288 27.80 -5.39 -11.78
N LYS A 289 28.66 -5.16 -12.82
CA LYS A 289 28.63 -3.90 -13.57
C LYS A 289 27.26 -3.71 -14.25
N PRO A 290 26.40 -2.78 -13.80
CA PRO A 290 24.98 -2.76 -14.10
C PRO A 290 24.60 -1.74 -15.18
N VAL A 291 25.54 -1.34 -16.06
CA VAL A 291 25.32 -0.25 -17.02
C VAL A 291 24.08 -0.49 -17.90
N LYS A 292 23.89 -1.71 -18.39
CA LYS A 292 22.74 -2.05 -19.25
C LYS A 292 21.38 -1.98 -18.52
N PRO A 293 21.20 -2.63 -17.33
CA PRO A 293 19.96 -2.49 -16.57
C PRO A 293 19.62 -1.05 -16.20
N LEU A 294 20.62 -0.28 -15.75
CA LEU A 294 20.43 1.13 -15.42
C LEU A 294 20.05 1.98 -16.62
N ALA A 295 20.67 1.74 -17.78
CA ALA A 295 20.34 2.44 -19.01
C ALA A 295 18.87 2.16 -19.43
N VAL A 296 18.40 0.92 -19.32
CA VAL A 296 17.01 0.56 -19.60
C VAL A 296 16.05 1.24 -18.62
N ILE A 297 16.36 1.19 -17.32
CA ILE A 297 15.56 1.85 -16.28
C ILE A 297 15.48 3.36 -16.51
N ALA A 298 16.62 4.01 -16.79
CA ALA A 298 16.67 5.44 -17.05
C ALA A 298 15.90 5.83 -18.34
N LEU A 299 16.02 5.00 -19.38
CA LEU A 299 15.29 5.21 -20.64
C LEU A 299 13.78 5.12 -20.42
N CYS A 300 13.29 4.12 -19.68
CA CYS A 300 11.86 4.00 -19.37
C CYS A 300 11.36 5.18 -18.53
N GLY A 301 12.15 5.67 -17.58
CA GLY A 301 11.82 6.88 -16.83
C GLY A 301 11.76 8.12 -17.73
N ALA A 302 12.72 8.30 -18.64
CA ALA A 302 12.73 9.38 -19.60
C ALA A 302 11.54 9.31 -20.58
N LEU A 303 11.18 8.12 -21.05
CA LEU A 303 10.00 7.91 -21.88
C LEU A 303 8.71 8.24 -21.12
N GLY A 304 8.61 7.81 -19.85
CA GLY A 304 7.48 8.15 -18.99
C GLY A 304 7.33 9.67 -18.85
N PHE A 305 8.43 10.36 -18.51
CA PHE A 305 8.43 11.81 -18.43
C PHE A 305 8.07 12.48 -19.77
N GLY A 306 8.66 12.01 -20.86
CA GLY A 306 8.37 12.55 -22.20
C GLY A 306 6.91 12.37 -22.63
N LEU A 307 6.33 11.20 -22.38
CA LEU A 307 4.91 10.94 -22.66
C LEU A 307 3.99 11.81 -21.79
N THR A 308 4.35 12.01 -20.53
CA THR A 308 3.64 12.92 -19.63
C THR A 308 3.68 14.37 -20.15
N ALA A 309 4.85 14.85 -20.57
CA ALA A 309 5.02 16.19 -21.13
C ALA A 309 4.31 16.37 -22.50
N LEU A 310 4.12 15.27 -23.25
CA LEU A 310 3.43 15.27 -24.54
C LEU A 310 1.93 15.02 -24.43
N SER A 311 1.43 14.60 -23.27
CA SER A 311 0.03 14.23 -23.10
C SER A 311 -0.97 15.32 -23.49
N PRO A 312 -0.71 16.64 -23.28
CA PRO A 312 -1.60 17.70 -23.76
C PRO A 312 -1.67 17.78 -25.27
N LEU A 313 -0.56 17.51 -25.96
CA LEU A 313 -0.52 17.49 -27.43
C LEU A 313 -1.30 16.30 -28.00
N LEU A 314 -1.33 15.17 -27.30
CA LEU A 314 -2.05 13.97 -27.70
C LEU A 314 -3.55 14.05 -27.41
N ASN A 315 -3.94 14.75 -26.34
CA ASN A 315 -5.33 14.90 -25.90
C ASN A 315 -5.92 16.30 -26.21
N GLY A 316 -5.24 17.08 -26.91
CA GLY A 316 -5.24 18.52 -27.27
C GLY A 316 -6.54 19.32 -27.17
N SER A 317 -7.73 18.77 -27.35
CA SER A 317 -8.96 19.58 -27.36
C SER A 317 -9.81 19.43 -26.10
N LYS A 318 -9.63 18.37 -25.34
CA LYS A 318 -10.46 18.07 -24.18
C LYS A 318 -10.10 18.89 -22.93
N TYR A 319 -8.86 19.38 -22.87
CA TYR A 319 -8.38 20.21 -21.76
C TYR A 319 -8.84 21.68 -21.80
N LEU A 320 -9.29 22.15 -22.96
CA LEU A 320 -9.58 23.57 -23.17
C LEU A 320 -11.07 23.94 -22.93
N SER A 321 -11.95 22.98 -22.71
CA SER A 321 -13.39 23.26 -22.66
C SER A 321 -13.96 23.53 -21.26
N SER A 322 -13.19 23.35 -20.20
CA SER A 322 -13.65 23.63 -18.82
C SER A 322 -13.10 24.97 -18.31
N GLY A 323 -13.40 26.06 -19.04
CA GLY A 323 -13.02 27.42 -18.67
C GLY A 323 -13.79 28.02 -17.51
N GLU A 324 -14.40 27.24 -16.66
CA GLU A 324 -14.93 27.70 -15.39
C GLU A 324 -13.95 27.35 -14.28
N ASP A 325 -13.19 28.37 -13.85
CA ASP A 325 -12.52 28.42 -12.56
C ASP A 325 -13.59 28.27 -11.45
N THR A 326 -14.09 27.06 -11.25
CA THR A 326 -14.85 26.78 -10.04
C THR A 326 -13.86 26.82 -8.87
N PRO A 327 -14.03 27.74 -7.94
CA PRO A 327 -13.13 27.83 -6.81
C PRO A 327 -13.16 26.50 -6.06
N LEU A 328 -11.99 25.93 -5.82
CA LEU A 328 -11.72 24.80 -4.93
C LEU A 328 -12.25 25.03 -3.49
N SER A 329 -12.98 26.10 -3.29
CA SER A 329 -13.20 26.73 -2.00
C SER A 329 -14.30 26.13 -1.15
N ALA A 330 -15.06 25.12 -1.61
CA ALA A 330 -16.25 24.73 -0.87
C ALA A 330 -16.52 23.21 -0.81
N GLY A 331 -15.50 22.38 -0.63
CA GLY A 331 -15.71 20.93 -0.61
C GLY A 331 -14.79 20.14 0.32
N TYR A 332 -15.14 18.87 0.56
CA TYR A 332 -14.36 17.91 1.31
C TYR A 332 -13.52 17.08 0.35
N HIS A 333 -12.19 17.05 0.55
CA HIS A 333 -11.32 16.15 -0.19
C HIS A 333 -11.31 14.78 0.47
N LEU A 334 -11.85 13.79 -0.23
CA LEU A 334 -11.85 12.41 0.22
C LEU A 334 -10.54 11.70 -0.21
N TYR A 335 -10.33 10.54 0.38
CA TYR A 335 -9.17 9.68 0.11
C TYR A 335 -9.03 9.29 -1.37
N ASP A 336 -10.14 9.05 -2.05
CA ASP A 336 -10.20 8.70 -3.47
C ASP A 336 -9.93 9.89 -4.41
N GLY A 337 -9.66 11.07 -3.83
CA GLY A 337 -9.46 12.31 -4.58
C GLY A 337 -10.75 13.04 -4.92
N SER A 338 -11.90 12.52 -4.49
CA SER A 338 -13.18 13.19 -4.69
C SER A 338 -13.37 14.39 -3.75
N ILE A 339 -14.15 15.37 -4.19
CA ILE A 339 -14.56 16.52 -3.39
C ILE A 339 -16.06 16.47 -3.18
N VAL A 340 -16.49 16.47 -1.93
CA VAL A 340 -17.90 16.64 -1.56
C VAL A 340 -18.11 18.09 -1.17
N PHE A 341 -18.97 18.79 -1.88
CA PHE A 341 -19.32 20.17 -1.56
C PHE A 341 -20.30 20.26 -0.40
N LEU A 342 -20.32 21.39 0.30
CA LEU A 342 -21.22 21.63 1.43
C LEU A 342 -22.72 21.64 1.03
N ASP A 343 -23.00 21.85 -0.24
CA ASP A 343 -24.37 21.78 -0.81
C ASP A 343 -24.84 20.35 -1.11
N GLY A 344 -23.99 19.34 -0.77
CA GLY A 344 -24.26 17.93 -1.05
C GLY A 344 -23.93 17.49 -2.47
N SER A 345 -23.44 18.37 -3.33
CA SER A 345 -22.90 17.97 -4.62
C SER A 345 -21.58 17.25 -4.45
N TYR A 346 -21.31 16.28 -5.30
CA TYR A 346 -20.13 15.44 -5.23
C TYR A 346 -19.29 15.60 -6.50
N ARG A 347 -18.02 15.82 -6.36
CA ARG A 347 -17.06 15.91 -7.49
C ARG A 347 -15.85 15.03 -7.22
N ASN A 348 -15.48 14.24 -8.21
CA ASN A 348 -14.17 13.58 -8.21
C ASN A 348 -13.10 14.60 -8.56
N ASP A 349 -12.38 15.07 -7.56
CA ASP A 349 -11.21 15.89 -7.79
C ASP A 349 -9.97 15.08 -7.46
N VAL A 350 -9.26 14.72 -8.50
CA VAL A 350 -8.08 13.88 -8.42
C VAL A 350 -6.96 14.68 -7.75
N CYS A 351 -6.10 14.02 -6.98
CA CYS A 351 -4.76 14.54 -6.64
C CYS A 351 -4.05 15.22 -7.81
N GLY A 352 -4.44 14.88 -9.01
CA GLY A 352 -3.99 15.47 -10.25
C GLY A 352 -4.40 16.93 -10.50
N GLN A 353 -5.34 17.50 -9.76
CA GLN A 353 -5.61 18.94 -9.88
C GLN A 353 -4.38 19.78 -9.51
N TYR A 354 -3.54 19.24 -8.66
CA TYR A 354 -2.31 19.88 -8.22
C TYR A 354 -1.09 19.54 -9.07
N SER A 355 -1.24 18.59 -9.97
CA SER A 355 -0.23 18.24 -10.98
C SER A 355 -0.66 18.64 -12.38
N ARG A 356 -1.70 19.48 -12.50
CA ARG A 356 -2.17 19.95 -13.80
C ARG A 356 -1.07 20.68 -14.54
N GLN A 357 -0.98 20.33 -15.78
CA GLN A 357 -0.49 21.24 -16.78
C GLN A 357 -1.43 22.45 -16.79
N ASP A 358 -0.88 23.66 -16.79
CA ASP A 358 -1.68 24.84 -17.02
C ASP A 358 -2.48 24.68 -18.32
N ALA A 359 -3.49 25.52 -18.53
CA ALA A 359 -4.32 25.49 -19.73
C ALA A 359 -3.50 25.63 -21.04
N GLN A 360 -2.19 25.88 -20.95
CA GLN A 360 -1.24 25.99 -22.06
C GLN A 360 -0.36 24.73 -22.19
N GLY A 361 -0.60 23.68 -21.41
CA GLY A 361 0.13 22.42 -21.48
C GLY A 361 1.51 22.44 -20.83
N LYS A 362 1.82 23.42 -19.99
CA LYS A 362 3.07 23.45 -19.23
C LYS A 362 2.92 22.64 -17.96
N PHE A 363 3.92 21.81 -17.69
CA PHE A 363 4.02 21.07 -16.46
C PHE A 363 4.36 22.04 -15.32
N ASP A 364 3.39 22.32 -14.45
CA ASP A 364 3.57 23.20 -13.30
C ASP A 364 3.91 22.35 -12.06
N LEU A 365 5.18 22.41 -11.67
CA LEU A 365 5.66 21.76 -10.45
C LEU A 365 5.30 22.53 -9.17
N GLU A 366 4.90 23.80 -9.27
CA GLU A 366 4.58 24.60 -8.08
C GLU A 366 3.23 24.21 -7.49
N GLN A 367 2.26 23.90 -8.34
CA GLN A 367 0.91 23.53 -7.88
C GLN A 367 0.86 22.21 -7.07
N PRO A 368 1.51 21.10 -7.50
CA PRO A 368 1.53 19.87 -6.69
C PRO A 368 2.18 20.06 -5.32
N LEU A 369 3.06 21.02 -5.16
CA LEU A 369 3.75 21.29 -3.90
C LEU A 369 2.97 22.24 -2.99
N SER A 370 2.11 23.09 -3.54
CA SER A 370 1.44 24.15 -2.78
C SER A 370 0.40 23.63 -1.78
N ILE A 371 -0.24 22.51 -2.07
CA ILE A 371 -1.28 21.95 -1.18
C ILE A 371 -0.70 21.22 0.02
N TYR A 372 0.46 20.56 -0.09
CA TYR A 372 1.04 19.80 1.00
C TYR A 372 1.27 20.63 2.27
N PRO A 373 1.88 21.85 2.20
CA PRO A 373 2.02 22.68 3.38
C PRO A 373 0.70 23.01 4.07
N TYR A 374 -0.36 23.24 3.29
CA TYR A 374 -1.69 23.50 3.84
C TYR A 374 -2.23 22.27 4.59
N MET A 375 -2.23 21.10 3.94
CA MET A 375 -2.72 19.85 4.56
C MET A 375 -1.90 19.46 5.79
N TRP A 376 -0.57 19.66 5.74
CA TRP A 376 0.31 19.35 6.87
C TRP A 376 0.08 20.30 8.04
N LYS A 377 -0.17 21.59 7.77
CA LYS A 377 -0.55 22.56 8.80
C LYS A 377 -1.83 22.13 9.51
N GLN A 378 -2.85 21.73 8.76
CA GLN A 378 -4.11 21.24 9.30
C GLN A 378 -3.91 19.98 10.17
N ALA A 379 -3.06 19.06 9.72
CA ALA A 379 -2.72 17.87 10.48
C ALA A 379 -2.02 18.21 11.80
N VAL A 380 -1.07 19.14 11.77
CA VAL A 380 -0.36 19.60 12.99
C VAL A 380 -1.33 20.27 13.97
N GLU A 381 -2.28 21.05 13.51
CA GLU A 381 -3.33 21.65 14.36
C GLU A 381 -4.21 20.57 14.99
N THR A 382 -4.60 19.55 14.24
CA THR A 382 -5.35 18.39 14.75
C THR A 382 -4.54 17.63 15.80
N ILE A 383 -3.25 17.37 15.55
CA ILE A 383 -2.35 16.68 16.48
C ILE A 383 -2.18 17.50 17.78
N ARG A 384 -2.04 18.82 17.68
CA ARG A 384 -1.94 19.69 18.87
C ARG A 384 -3.19 19.62 19.75
N LYS A 385 -4.35 19.44 19.15
CA LYS A 385 -5.63 19.33 19.87
C LYS A 385 -5.84 17.94 20.46
N TYR A 386 -5.38 16.89 19.80
CA TYR A 386 -5.54 15.49 20.22
C TYR A 386 -4.19 14.74 20.28
N PRO A 387 -3.21 15.18 21.12
CA PRO A 387 -1.83 14.69 21.00
C PRO A 387 -1.63 13.25 21.50
N LEU A 388 -2.42 12.77 22.46
CA LEU A 388 -2.16 11.51 23.14
C LEU A 388 -2.79 10.31 22.44
N LEU A 389 -4.05 10.43 22.05
CA LEU A 389 -4.84 9.33 21.48
C LEU A 389 -5.32 9.62 20.06
N GLY A 390 -5.13 10.83 19.56
CA GLY A 390 -5.63 11.21 18.25
C GLY A 390 -7.15 11.31 18.19
N THR A 391 -7.68 11.24 16.98
CA THR A 391 -9.11 11.39 16.66
C THR A 391 -9.83 10.07 16.41
N GLY A 392 -9.10 8.97 16.39
CA GLY A 392 -9.53 7.69 15.85
C GLY A 392 -9.09 7.52 14.39
N ALA A 393 -8.76 6.28 14.02
CA ALA A 393 -8.46 5.96 12.63
C ALA A 393 -9.67 6.31 11.75
N ASP A 394 -9.41 6.81 10.55
CA ASP A 394 -10.42 7.27 9.58
C ASP A 394 -11.43 8.31 10.10
N ASN A 395 -11.12 8.96 11.25
CA ASN A 395 -11.91 10.04 11.85
C ASN A 395 -11.29 11.43 11.67
N TYR A 396 -10.23 11.53 10.88
CA TYR A 396 -9.51 12.79 10.67
C TYR A 396 -10.42 13.89 10.10
N ILE A 397 -11.33 13.53 9.18
CA ILE A 397 -12.30 14.46 8.59
C ILE A 397 -13.20 15.09 9.66
N TYR A 398 -13.73 14.30 10.61
CA TYR A 398 -14.62 14.82 11.66
C TYR A 398 -13.91 15.78 12.60
N ALA A 399 -12.62 15.54 12.85
CA ALA A 399 -11.81 16.44 13.65
C ALA A 399 -11.59 17.79 12.95
N GLN A 400 -11.40 17.77 11.64
CA GLN A 400 -11.24 18.99 10.85
C GLN A 400 -12.49 19.86 10.88
N LEU A 401 -13.67 19.27 10.72
CA LEU A 401 -14.95 19.96 10.84
C LEU A 401 -15.15 20.68 12.18
N ARG A 402 -14.54 20.17 13.25
CA ARG A 402 -14.70 20.71 14.61
C ARG A 402 -13.58 21.64 15.07
N THR A 403 -12.43 21.64 14.37
CA THR A 403 -11.24 22.30 14.90
C THR A 403 -10.94 23.64 14.28
N SER A 404 -11.46 23.95 13.12
CA SER A 404 -11.01 25.12 12.39
C SER A 404 -12.15 25.93 11.83
N TYR A 405 -12.43 27.06 12.51
CA TYR A 405 -13.28 28.11 11.97
C TYR A 405 -12.77 28.61 10.60
N THR A 406 -11.48 28.58 10.40
CA THR A 406 -10.80 28.95 9.15
C THR A 406 -11.11 27.97 8.01
N ILE A 407 -11.32 26.69 8.31
CA ILE A 407 -11.73 25.66 7.34
C ILE A 407 -13.12 25.95 6.82
N VAL A 408 -14.04 26.33 7.71
CA VAL A 408 -15.41 26.68 7.32
C VAL A 408 -15.47 27.88 6.38
N GLN A 409 -14.57 28.85 6.54
CA GLN A 409 -14.49 30.00 5.66
C GLN A 409 -13.80 29.70 4.31
N ASN A 410 -12.80 28.80 4.31
CA ASN A 410 -12.05 28.46 3.09
C ASN A 410 -12.46 27.12 2.47
N ALA A 411 -13.38 26.40 3.13
CA ALA A 411 -14.11 25.21 2.70
C ALA A 411 -13.32 24.02 2.13
N ASN A 412 -12.03 23.95 2.37
CA ASN A 412 -11.20 22.79 1.98
C ASN A 412 -11.02 21.84 3.16
N ILE A 413 -11.92 20.88 3.31
CA ILE A 413 -11.82 19.85 4.33
C ILE A 413 -11.17 18.63 3.70
N VAL A 414 -10.10 18.16 4.31
CA VAL A 414 -9.28 17.06 3.82
C VAL A 414 -9.44 15.87 4.76
N ASP A 415 -9.68 14.70 4.23
CA ASP A 415 -9.82 13.45 5.02
C ASP A 415 -8.47 12.80 5.33
N ASN A 416 -7.40 13.24 4.66
CA ASN A 416 -6.04 12.72 4.83
C ASN A 416 -5.00 13.82 4.57
N PRO A 417 -3.94 13.92 5.41
CA PRO A 417 -2.90 14.92 5.26
C PRO A 417 -1.89 14.63 4.14
N TYR A 418 -2.04 13.57 3.35
CA TYR A 418 -1.02 13.13 2.38
C TYR A 418 0.38 13.02 3.00
N ASN A 419 0.42 12.50 4.21
CA ASN A 419 1.62 12.20 4.98
C ASN A 419 1.25 11.15 6.02
N ASP A 420 1.70 9.91 5.82
CA ASP A 420 1.33 8.80 6.71
C ASP A 420 1.76 9.03 8.15
N TYR A 421 2.89 9.70 8.39
CA TYR A 421 3.34 9.99 9.76
C TYR A 421 2.41 10.98 10.47
N LEU A 422 2.04 12.05 9.79
CA LEU A 422 1.07 13.02 10.33
C LEU A 422 -0.29 12.37 10.52
N TYR A 423 -0.68 11.49 9.57
CA TYR A 423 -1.91 10.72 9.71
C TYR A 423 -1.90 9.80 10.93
N GLN A 424 -0.81 9.03 11.14
CA GLN A 424 -0.69 8.16 12.32
C GLN A 424 -0.77 8.95 13.63
N ALA A 425 -0.10 10.12 13.70
CA ALA A 425 -0.16 10.99 14.87
C ALA A 425 -1.55 11.60 15.08
N ALA A 426 -2.19 12.08 14.01
CA ALA A 426 -3.52 12.66 14.09
C ALA A 426 -4.60 11.62 14.46
N ALA A 427 -4.50 10.42 13.87
CA ALA A 427 -5.48 9.36 14.05
C ALA A 427 -5.32 8.59 15.37
N ARG A 428 -4.08 8.31 15.81
CA ARG A 428 -3.80 7.41 16.95
C ARG A 428 -2.96 8.07 18.06
N GLY A 429 -2.57 9.32 17.87
CA GLY A 429 -1.74 10.09 18.82
C GLY A 429 -0.23 9.91 18.60
N ILE A 430 0.52 10.85 19.16
CA ILE A 430 2.00 10.86 19.12
C ILE A 430 2.60 9.57 19.72
N PRO A 431 2.11 9.04 20.87
CA PRO A 431 2.65 7.80 21.41
C PRO A 431 2.57 6.61 20.45
N ALA A 432 1.45 6.46 19.71
CA ALA A 432 1.30 5.40 18.72
C ALA A 432 2.26 5.59 17.52
N LEU A 433 2.45 6.83 17.06
CA LEU A 433 3.45 7.14 16.04
C LEU A 433 4.86 6.78 16.50
N VAL A 434 5.24 7.11 17.75
CA VAL A 434 6.56 6.77 18.29
C VAL A 434 6.78 5.26 18.31
N LEU A 435 5.78 4.49 18.77
CA LEU A 435 5.86 3.02 18.76
C LEU A 435 5.95 2.46 17.34
N TYR A 436 5.20 3.01 16.39
CA TYR A 436 5.26 2.63 14.98
C TYR A 436 6.64 2.87 14.37
N LEU A 437 7.22 4.06 14.59
CA LEU A 437 8.57 4.38 14.12
C LEU A 437 9.64 3.52 14.81
N ALA A 438 9.48 3.23 16.11
CA ALA A 438 10.37 2.34 16.85
C ALA A 438 10.31 0.90 16.28
N LEU A 439 9.12 0.39 15.96
CA LEU A 439 8.96 -0.92 15.34
C LEU A 439 9.62 -0.97 13.97
N ALA A 440 9.40 0.05 13.13
CA ALA A 440 10.03 0.17 11.83
C ALA A 440 11.57 0.23 11.96
N ALA A 441 12.10 1.04 12.86
CA ALA A 441 13.53 1.16 13.11
C ALA A 441 14.15 -0.18 13.58
N VAL A 442 13.50 -0.87 14.52
CA VAL A 442 13.95 -2.19 15.01
C VAL A 442 13.98 -3.20 13.85
N ALA A 443 12.94 -3.25 13.03
CA ALA A 443 12.87 -4.16 11.88
C ALA A 443 13.96 -3.84 10.85
N LEU A 444 14.12 -2.58 10.45
CA LEU A 444 15.16 -2.17 9.50
C LEU A 444 16.58 -2.42 10.03
N CYS A 445 16.85 -2.12 11.30
CA CYS A 445 18.15 -2.42 11.92
C CYS A 445 18.45 -3.92 11.92
N ARG A 446 17.44 -4.76 12.18
CA ARG A 446 17.59 -6.22 12.11
C ARG A 446 17.83 -6.71 10.69
N GLY A 447 17.06 -6.20 9.73
CA GLY A 447 17.22 -6.49 8.31
C GLY A 447 18.64 -6.14 7.83
N ALA A 448 19.14 -4.96 8.21
CA ALA A 448 20.49 -4.52 7.88
C ALA A 448 21.56 -5.42 8.53
N LYS A 449 21.38 -5.81 9.79
CA LYS A 449 22.29 -6.76 10.48
C LYS A 449 22.26 -8.13 9.81
N ALA A 450 21.07 -8.65 9.46
CA ALA A 450 20.89 -9.92 8.78
C ALA A 450 21.55 -9.91 7.39
N TYR A 451 21.38 -8.82 6.63
CA TYR A 451 22.07 -8.65 5.35
C TYR A 451 23.59 -8.62 5.51
N ARG A 452 24.14 -7.88 6.50
CA ARG A 452 25.59 -7.81 6.73
C ARG A 452 26.20 -9.18 7.03
N ARG A 453 25.46 -10.07 7.68
CA ARG A 453 25.91 -11.43 8.03
C ARG A 453 25.88 -12.39 6.86
N GLY A 454 24.72 -12.49 6.19
CA GLY A 454 24.49 -13.50 5.14
C GLY A 454 24.66 -12.99 3.71
N LYS A 455 24.75 -11.66 3.50
CA LYS A 455 24.88 -10.97 2.20
C LYS A 455 23.85 -11.42 1.14
N ALA A 456 22.72 -12.00 1.57
CA ALA A 456 21.68 -12.47 0.65
C ALA A 456 20.99 -11.28 -0.03
N PRO A 457 20.93 -11.22 -1.38
CA PRO A 457 20.36 -10.09 -2.12
C PRO A 457 18.92 -9.79 -1.75
N VAL A 458 18.10 -10.82 -1.53
CA VAL A 458 16.69 -10.63 -1.16
C VAL A 458 16.54 -9.89 0.16
N ARG A 459 17.43 -10.06 1.13
CA ARG A 459 17.36 -9.33 2.41
C ARG A 459 17.63 -7.83 2.22
N LEU A 460 18.55 -7.49 1.32
CA LEU A 460 18.80 -6.11 0.95
C LEU A 460 17.59 -5.54 0.16
N ALA A 461 17.05 -6.31 -0.77
CA ALA A 461 15.89 -5.90 -1.55
C ALA A 461 14.68 -5.59 -0.66
N VAL A 462 14.38 -6.47 0.28
CA VAL A 462 13.28 -6.27 1.26
C VAL A 462 13.53 -5.05 2.15
N LEU A 463 14.77 -4.86 2.60
CA LEU A 463 15.16 -3.67 3.39
C LEU A 463 14.95 -2.38 2.60
N LEU A 464 15.35 -2.35 1.33
CA LEU A 464 15.17 -1.19 0.45
C LEU A 464 13.70 -0.97 0.11
N GLY A 465 12.93 -2.04 -0.09
CA GLY A 465 11.49 -1.95 -0.32
C GLY A 465 10.75 -1.32 0.88
N ALA A 466 11.02 -1.81 2.08
CA ALA A 466 10.46 -1.22 3.30
C ALA A 466 10.92 0.23 3.51
N GLY A 467 12.20 0.52 3.23
CA GLY A 467 12.74 1.89 3.26
C GLY A 467 12.09 2.80 2.22
N GLY A 468 11.80 2.29 1.02
CA GLY A 468 11.11 3.01 -0.04
C GLY A 468 9.70 3.44 0.38
N TYR A 469 8.94 2.54 1.04
CA TYR A 469 7.65 2.92 1.62
C TYR A 469 7.80 4.06 2.64
N LEU A 470 8.70 3.90 3.62
CA LEU A 470 8.90 4.92 4.65
C LEU A 470 9.33 6.28 4.07
N LEU A 471 10.10 6.27 2.99
CA LEU A 471 10.49 7.51 2.31
C LEU A 471 9.27 8.17 1.64
N THR A 472 8.47 7.42 0.90
CA THR A 472 7.29 7.94 0.21
C THR A 472 6.12 8.23 1.17
N ALA A 473 6.11 7.64 2.36
CA ALA A 473 5.13 7.92 3.41
C ALA A 473 5.11 9.38 3.89
N VAL A 474 6.19 10.15 3.63
CA VAL A 474 6.24 11.60 3.91
C VAL A 474 5.23 12.39 3.07
N CYS A 475 4.92 11.90 1.87
CA CYS A 475 4.02 12.57 0.91
C CYS A 475 2.97 11.60 0.33
N GLY A 476 2.75 10.47 0.96
CA GLY A 476 1.87 9.41 0.50
C GLY A 476 0.71 9.13 1.46
N ILE A 477 -0.16 8.23 1.04
CA ILE A 477 -1.37 7.85 1.75
C ILE A 477 -1.35 6.35 2.04
N SER A 478 -1.46 5.98 3.31
CA SER A 478 -1.67 4.58 3.69
C SER A 478 -3.09 4.11 3.33
N SER A 479 -3.19 2.91 2.78
CA SER A 479 -4.45 2.27 2.41
C SER A 479 -4.35 0.76 2.49
N ILE A 480 -5.48 0.07 2.55
CA ILE A 480 -5.51 -1.40 2.52
C ILE A 480 -4.95 -1.97 1.22
N SER A 481 -4.87 -1.17 0.14
CA SER A 481 -4.29 -1.59 -1.13
C SER A 481 -2.75 -1.68 -1.10
N VAL A 482 -2.08 -0.96 -0.22
CA VAL A 482 -0.62 -0.80 -0.21
C VAL A 482 0.02 -1.21 1.11
N THR A 483 -0.57 -0.79 2.22
CA THR A 483 0.00 -0.96 3.57
C THR A 483 0.24 -2.42 3.99
N PRO A 484 -0.61 -3.42 3.62
CA PRO A 484 -0.33 -4.82 3.94
C PRO A 484 1.03 -5.29 3.43
N LEU A 485 1.39 -4.88 2.20
CA LEU A 485 2.69 -5.23 1.60
C LEU A 485 3.86 -4.64 2.39
N PHE A 486 3.75 -3.39 2.83
CA PHE A 486 4.76 -2.78 3.70
C PHE A 486 4.97 -3.59 4.99
N TRP A 487 3.88 -4.00 5.66
CA TRP A 487 3.98 -4.81 6.88
C TRP A 487 4.54 -6.21 6.64
N MET A 488 4.28 -6.82 5.48
CA MET A 488 4.93 -8.05 5.06
C MET A 488 6.45 -7.84 4.90
N LEU A 489 6.89 -6.78 4.20
CA LEU A 489 8.31 -6.46 4.04
C LEU A 489 8.97 -6.15 5.38
N LEU A 490 8.29 -5.41 6.25
CA LEU A 490 8.79 -5.09 7.59
C LEU A 490 8.96 -6.35 8.45
N GLY A 491 8.02 -7.30 8.36
CA GLY A 491 8.13 -8.63 8.99
C GLY A 491 9.35 -9.40 8.48
N LEU A 492 9.55 -9.45 7.17
CA LEU A 492 10.74 -10.07 6.56
C LEU A 492 12.06 -9.43 7.03
N CYS A 493 12.10 -8.12 7.22
CA CYS A 493 13.25 -7.42 7.80
C CYS A 493 13.50 -7.85 9.24
N CYS A 494 12.43 -8.02 10.02
CA CYS A 494 12.53 -8.39 11.45
C CYS A 494 12.96 -9.84 11.63
N GLY A 495 12.55 -10.74 10.73
CA GLY A 495 12.86 -12.15 10.72
C GLY A 495 14.29 -12.41 10.26
N GLY A 496 15.17 -12.62 11.17
CA GLY A 496 16.59 -12.89 10.90
C GLY A 496 17.06 -14.19 11.51
N ALA A 497 16.37 -15.32 11.30
CA ALA A 497 16.93 -16.60 11.69
C ALA A 497 18.25 -16.85 10.96
N PRO A 498 19.31 -17.35 11.64
CA PRO A 498 20.52 -17.80 10.96
C PRO A 498 20.12 -18.85 9.92
N GLU A 499 20.61 -18.72 8.71
CA GLU A 499 20.56 -19.84 7.78
C GLU A 499 21.34 -20.96 8.47
N GLU A 500 20.70 -22.08 8.74
CA GLU A 500 21.41 -23.34 8.93
C GLU A 500 22.16 -23.55 7.62
N GLU A 501 23.49 -23.48 7.66
CA GLU A 501 24.32 -23.95 6.57
C GLU A 501 23.86 -25.36 6.23
N PRO A 502 23.63 -25.68 4.94
CA PRO A 502 23.33 -27.05 4.59
C PRO A 502 24.49 -27.93 5.13
N ALA A 503 24.09 -28.90 5.94
CA ALA A 503 25.03 -29.90 6.54
C ALA A 503 25.74 -30.80 5.50
N SER A 504 26.12 -30.27 4.34
CA SER A 504 26.75 -30.95 3.22
C SER A 504 28.14 -30.40 2.85
N ALA A 505 28.86 -29.90 3.84
CA ALA A 505 30.29 -29.64 3.66
C ALA A 505 31.15 -30.27 4.77
N ALA A 506 30.70 -31.37 5.34
CA ALA A 506 31.64 -32.31 5.94
C ALA A 506 32.34 -33.02 4.77
N LYS A 507 33.49 -32.48 4.38
CA LYS A 507 34.43 -33.20 3.51
C LYS A 507 34.85 -34.49 4.17
N PRO A 508 35.06 -35.56 3.36
CA PRO A 508 35.56 -36.83 3.86
C PRO A 508 36.98 -36.71 4.37
#